data_e4d8e55d87721cc1eba3e3d31a16947f
#
_entry.id   e4d8e55d87721cc1eba3e3d31a16947f
#
_cell.length_a   1.000
_cell.length_b   1.000
_cell.length_c   1.000
_cell.angle_alpha   90.00
_cell.angle_beta   90.00
_cell.angle_gamma   90.00
#
_symmetry.space_group_name_H-M   'P 1'
#
loop_
_entity.id
_entity.type
_entity.pdbx_description
1 polymer ?
#
loop_
_entity_poly.entity_id
_entity_poly.type
_entity_poly.pdbx_seq_one_letter_code
_entity_poly.pdbx_strand_id
1 'polypeptide(L)'
;MTPVARNILIACIAGFLLQNWVAPELVDTLALWPLHDLPVLPSFQPWQLVTYAFLHGDLMHLFFNMFALYMFGPSIEQVMGSRRFLVYYVVCVVSAALAQLVMQAVIGGFPRPTVGASGGVFGLLLAYGLAFPHRRLMLIFPPIPMPAWLFVTLYGLLELYLGFTARGSNVAHLAHVGGMVGGMALILYWRFQRRSPRY
;
A
#
# COMPACT_ATOMS: atom_id res chain seq x y z
N MET A 1 -3.29 17.84 -9.63
CA MET A 1 -2.88 16.82 -8.65
C MET A 1 -2.33 17.52 -7.41
N THR A 2 -2.66 17.06 -6.22
CA THR A 2 -2.17 17.64 -4.95
C THR A 2 -0.68 17.33 -4.73
N PRO A 3 0.06 18.16 -3.96
CA PRO A 3 1.52 18.10 -3.94
C PRO A 3 2.10 16.76 -3.42
N VAL A 4 1.56 16.21 -2.33
CA VAL A 4 2.13 14.96 -1.77
C VAL A 4 1.81 13.76 -2.65
N ALA A 5 0.56 13.63 -3.10
CA ALA A 5 0.17 12.54 -4.02
C ALA A 5 0.99 12.59 -5.32
N ARG A 6 1.25 13.78 -5.86
CA ARG A 6 2.11 13.97 -7.03
C ARG A 6 3.55 13.54 -6.76
N ASN A 7 4.12 13.94 -5.62
CA ASN A 7 5.50 13.63 -5.28
C ASN A 7 5.70 12.12 -5.07
N ILE A 8 4.75 11.42 -4.45
CA ILE A 8 4.79 9.97 -4.30
C ILE A 8 4.74 9.30 -5.68
N LEU A 9 3.85 9.75 -6.58
CA LEU A 9 3.74 9.24 -7.94
C LEU A 9 5.07 9.41 -8.70
N ILE A 10 5.67 10.59 -8.66
CA ILE A 10 6.96 10.87 -9.29
C ILE A 10 8.06 9.98 -8.70
N ALA A 11 8.10 9.81 -7.38
CA ALA A 11 9.08 8.97 -6.71
C ALA A 11 8.96 7.49 -7.13
N CYS A 12 7.72 6.96 -7.26
CA CYS A 12 7.49 5.59 -7.73
C CYS A 12 7.92 5.41 -9.20
N ILE A 13 7.59 6.36 -10.09
CA ILE A 13 8.03 6.31 -11.49
C ILE A 13 9.56 6.38 -11.55
N ALA A 14 10.19 7.31 -10.83
CA ALA A 14 11.64 7.42 -10.78
C ALA A 14 12.30 6.16 -10.24
N GLY A 15 11.78 5.58 -9.15
CA GLY A 15 12.24 4.30 -8.61
C GLY A 15 12.17 3.17 -9.62
N PHE A 16 11.06 3.06 -10.35
CA PHE A 16 10.90 2.05 -11.40
C PHE A 16 11.88 2.23 -12.56
N LEU A 17 12.11 3.48 -13.00
CA LEU A 17 13.08 3.78 -14.05
C LEU A 17 14.50 3.44 -13.58
N LEU A 18 14.86 3.84 -12.37
CA LEU A 18 16.18 3.57 -11.80
C LEU A 18 16.44 2.07 -11.65
N GLN A 19 15.51 1.31 -11.07
CA GLN A 19 15.69 -0.13 -10.84
C GLN A 19 15.81 -0.94 -12.14
N ASN A 20 15.20 -0.49 -13.25
CA ASN A 20 15.20 -1.27 -14.49
C ASN A 20 16.32 -0.88 -15.48
N TRP A 21 16.81 0.37 -15.43
CA TRP A 21 17.74 0.86 -16.46
C TRP A 21 19.04 1.44 -15.93
N VAL A 22 19.13 1.79 -14.65
CA VAL A 22 20.32 2.49 -14.12
C VAL A 22 21.01 1.68 -13.02
N ALA A 23 20.27 1.15 -12.07
CA ALA A 23 20.80 0.50 -10.87
C ALA A 23 19.90 -0.68 -10.45
N PRO A 24 19.96 -1.82 -11.15
CA PRO A 24 19.16 -3.02 -10.81
C PRO A 24 19.37 -3.52 -9.38
N GLU A 25 20.54 -3.29 -8.81
CA GLU A 25 20.91 -3.61 -7.42
C GLU A 25 20.09 -2.85 -6.36
N LEU A 26 19.33 -1.84 -6.76
CA LEU A 26 18.37 -1.16 -5.86
C LEU A 26 17.32 -2.12 -5.31
N VAL A 27 16.95 -3.16 -6.05
CA VAL A 27 16.00 -4.17 -5.56
C VAL A 27 16.57 -4.91 -4.36
N ASP A 28 17.84 -5.26 -4.37
CA ASP A 28 18.50 -5.96 -3.26
C ASP A 28 18.57 -5.09 -2.00
N THR A 29 18.75 -3.78 -2.18
CA THR A 29 18.91 -2.84 -1.07
C THR A 29 17.60 -2.29 -0.53
N LEU A 30 16.64 -1.98 -1.41
CA LEU A 30 15.44 -1.19 -1.07
C LEU A 30 14.14 -2.01 -1.02
N ALA A 31 14.07 -3.20 -1.66
CA ALA A 31 12.91 -4.08 -1.56
C ALA A 31 12.76 -4.63 -0.13
N LEU A 32 11.55 -4.95 0.28
CA LEU A 32 11.28 -5.55 1.59
C LEU A 32 11.64 -7.03 1.56
N TRP A 33 12.80 -7.37 2.10
CA TRP A 33 13.25 -8.74 2.26
C TRP A 33 12.67 -9.36 3.54
N PRO A 34 12.28 -10.65 3.50
CA PRO A 34 11.83 -11.36 4.70
C PRO A 34 12.96 -11.56 5.69
N LEU A 35 12.60 -11.85 6.95
CA LEU A 35 13.54 -12.26 7.98
C LEU A 35 14.01 -13.70 7.67
N HIS A 36 15.30 -13.87 7.39
CA HIS A 36 15.93 -15.18 7.11
C HIS A 36 17.44 -15.13 7.36
N ASP A 37 18.04 -16.30 7.51
CA ASP A 37 19.48 -16.46 7.78
C ASP A 37 20.25 -17.04 6.57
N LEU A 38 19.73 -16.90 5.33
CA LEU A 38 20.39 -17.40 4.13
C LEU A 38 21.45 -16.39 3.66
N PRO A 39 22.76 -16.73 3.73
CA PRO A 39 23.83 -15.77 3.44
C PRO A 39 23.95 -15.37 1.98
N VAL A 40 23.31 -16.12 1.07
CA VAL A 40 23.33 -15.85 -0.39
C VAL A 40 22.25 -14.87 -0.84
N LEU A 41 21.34 -14.47 0.03
CA LEU A 41 20.28 -13.52 -0.27
C LEU A 41 20.42 -12.24 0.57
N PRO A 42 19.96 -11.09 0.07
CA PRO A 42 19.90 -9.86 0.85
C PRO A 42 19.05 -10.04 2.11
N SER A 43 19.51 -9.50 3.24
CA SER A 43 18.80 -9.56 4.51
C SER A 43 17.90 -8.33 4.72
N PHE A 44 16.88 -8.49 5.56
CA PHE A 44 16.02 -7.38 5.97
C PHE A 44 16.82 -6.22 6.58
N GLN A 45 16.45 -5.02 6.17
CA GLN A 45 16.97 -3.77 6.72
C GLN A 45 15.81 -2.84 7.12
N PRO A 46 15.93 -2.06 8.22
CA PRO A 46 14.81 -1.25 8.74
C PRO A 46 14.22 -0.24 7.75
N TRP A 47 15.04 0.35 6.87
CA TRP A 47 14.55 1.29 5.86
C TRP A 47 13.63 0.65 4.82
N GLN A 48 13.73 -0.66 4.62
CA GLN A 48 12.90 -1.42 3.69
C GLN A 48 11.42 -1.40 4.09
N LEU A 49 11.08 -1.08 5.35
CA LEU A 49 9.70 -0.85 5.77
C LEU A 49 9.01 0.31 5.01
N VAL A 50 9.79 1.17 4.37
CA VAL A 50 9.28 2.30 3.60
C VAL A 50 9.73 2.28 2.14
N THR A 51 11.01 1.94 1.89
CA THR A 51 11.62 2.07 0.56
C THR A 51 11.02 1.12 -0.47
N TYR A 52 10.57 -0.07 -0.07
CA TYR A 52 9.95 -1.05 -0.95
C TYR A 52 8.75 -0.50 -1.72
N ALA A 53 8.05 0.49 -1.14
CA ALA A 53 6.86 1.10 -1.73
C ALA A 53 7.16 1.95 -2.98
N PHE A 54 8.42 2.25 -3.26
CA PHE A 54 8.82 3.00 -4.45
C PHE A 54 9.28 2.12 -5.60
N LEU A 55 9.49 0.83 -5.35
CA LEU A 55 9.86 -0.16 -6.34
C LEU A 55 8.62 -0.89 -6.89
N HIS A 56 8.69 -1.40 -8.12
CA HIS A 56 7.57 -2.13 -8.72
C HIS A 56 8.09 -3.29 -9.58
N GLY A 57 7.38 -4.43 -9.50
CA GLY A 57 7.80 -5.66 -10.16
C GLY A 57 7.74 -5.61 -11.69
N ASP A 58 6.76 -4.87 -12.23
CA ASP A 58 6.56 -4.73 -13.67
C ASP A 58 5.78 -3.45 -13.99
N LEU A 59 5.65 -3.14 -15.29
CA LEU A 59 4.99 -1.93 -15.77
C LEU A 59 3.48 -1.91 -15.43
N MET A 60 2.80 -3.06 -15.48
CA MET A 60 1.37 -3.12 -15.14
C MET A 60 1.14 -2.92 -13.64
N HIS A 61 2.03 -3.46 -12.81
CA HIS A 61 2.03 -3.23 -11.37
C HIS A 61 2.23 -1.74 -11.05
N LEU A 62 3.21 -1.08 -11.68
CA LEU A 62 3.38 0.37 -11.55
C LEU A 62 2.12 1.12 -12.02
N PHE A 63 1.62 0.79 -13.21
CA PHE A 63 0.47 1.47 -13.81
C PHE A 63 -0.76 1.45 -12.89
N PHE A 64 -1.16 0.28 -12.37
CA PHE A 64 -2.34 0.19 -11.51
C PHE A 64 -2.15 0.90 -10.17
N ASN A 65 -0.95 0.86 -9.58
CA ASN A 65 -0.67 1.61 -8.37
C ASN A 65 -0.75 3.12 -8.61
N MET A 66 -0.12 3.62 -9.66
CA MET A 66 -0.13 5.05 -9.99
C MET A 66 -1.51 5.53 -10.43
N PHE A 67 -2.25 4.72 -11.15
CA PHE A 67 -3.64 5.01 -11.53
C PHE A 67 -4.53 5.15 -10.28
N ALA A 68 -4.45 4.22 -9.33
CA ALA A 68 -5.21 4.31 -8.09
C ALA A 68 -4.77 5.51 -7.24
N LEU A 69 -3.46 5.75 -7.11
CA LEU A 69 -2.94 6.94 -6.42
C LEU A 69 -3.42 8.25 -7.08
N TYR A 70 -3.43 8.31 -8.41
CA TYR A 70 -3.94 9.46 -9.16
C TYR A 70 -5.45 9.69 -8.91
N MET A 71 -6.25 8.62 -8.91
CA MET A 71 -7.70 8.67 -8.73
C MET A 71 -8.12 9.04 -7.31
N PHE A 72 -7.48 8.47 -6.30
CA PHE A 72 -7.92 8.57 -4.90
C PHE A 72 -7.07 9.54 -4.07
N GLY A 73 -5.77 9.62 -4.34
CA GLY A 73 -4.82 10.41 -3.56
C GLY A 73 -5.20 11.88 -3.41
N PRO A 74 -5.48 12.62 -4.49
CA PRO A 74 -5.82 14.03 -4.40
C PRO A 74 -7.07 14.30 -3.54
N SER A 75 -8.11 13.47 -3.66
CA SER A 75 -9.34 13.64 -2.88
C SER A 75 -9.08 13.46 -1.38
N ILE A 76 -8.26 12.48 -1.01
CA ILE A 76 -7.95 12.22 0.40
C ILE A 76 -6.94 13.23 0.93
N GLU A 77 -5.98 13.68 0.14
CA GLU A 77 -5.08 14.77 0.52
C GLU A 77 -5.83 16.08 0.78
N GLN A 78 -6.85 16.40 -0.03
CA GLN A 78 -7.71 17.57 0.21
C GLN A 78 -8.50 17.47 1.52
N VAL A 79 -9.01 16.27 1.86
CA VAL A 79 -9.76 16.05 3.11
C VAL A 79 -8.86 16.10 4.34
N MET A 80 -7.67 15.52 4.27
CA MET A 80 -6.77 15.38 5.42
C MET A 80 -5.81 16.56 5.59
N GLY A 81 -5.49 17.26 4.49
CA GLY A 81 -4.35 18.17 4.37
C GLY A 81 -3.04 17.40 4.14
N SER A 82 -2.09 18.00 3.43
CA SER A 82 -0.87 17.35 2.94
C SER A 82 -0.05 16.65 4.04
N ARG A 83 0.11 17.30 5.21
CA ARG A 83 0.90 16.71 6.31
C ARG A 83 0.27 15.44 6.86
N ARG A 84 -1.05 15.44 7.12
CA ARG A 84 -1.75 14.25 7.62
C ARG A 84 -1.85 13.16 6.57
N PHE A 85 -2.01 13.54 5.30
CA PHE A 85 -2.02 12.61 4.19
C PHE A 85 -0.69 11.85 4.09
N LEU A 86 0.45 12.55 4.18
CA LEU A 86 1.77 11.92 4.17
C LEU A 86 1.94 10.95 5.34
N VAL A 87 1.60 11.38 6.57
CA VAL A 87 1.65 10.50 7.75
C VAL A 87 0.74 9.28 7.56
N TYR A 88 -0.47 9.48 7.06
CA TYR A 88 -1.43 8.41 6.78
C TYR A 88 -0.85 7.39 5.79
N TYR A 89 -0.34 7.88 4.67
CA TYR A 89 0.24 7.03 3.62
C TYR A 89 1.42 6.22 4.14
N VAL A 90 2.35 6.85 4.86
CA VAL A 90 3.51 6.17 5.45
C VAL A 90 3.08 5.13 6.47
N VAL A 91 2.10 5.41 7.34
CA VAL A 91 1.57 4.42 8.29
C VAL A 91 0.96 3.23 7.55
N CYS A 92 0.21 3.44 6.48
CA CYS A 92 -0.33 2.34 5.67
C CYS A 92 0.79 1.49 5.05
N VAL A 93 1.83 2.13 4.49
CA VAL A 93 3.01 1.45 3.91
C VAL A 93 3.73 0.61 4.97
N VAL A 94 4.04 1.19 6.14
CA VAL A 94 4.73 0.48 7.22
C VAL A 94 3.89 -0.68 7.76
N SER A 95 2.58 -0.46 7.98
CA SER A 95 1.69 -1.53 8.46
C SER A 95 1.57 -2.67 7.46
N ALA A 96 1.56 -2.37 6.15
CA ALA A 96 1.58 -3.36 5.09
C ALA A 96 2.89 -4.18 5.11
N ALA A 97 4.03 -3.50 5.26
CA ALA A 97 5.33 -4.17 5.38
C ALA A 97 5.39 -5.11 6.59
N LEU A 98 4.93 -4.65 7.76
CA LEU A 98 4.90 -5.48 8.97
C LEU A 98 3.98 -6.69 8.81
N ALA A 99 2.79 -6.52 8.22
CA ALA A 99 1.88 -7.62 7.94
C ALA A 99 2.52 -8.65 6.99
N GLN A 100 3.25 -8.20 5.97
CA GLN A 100 3.96 -9.06 5.04
C GLN A 100 5.08 -9.85 5.72
N LEU A 101 5.89 -9.19 6.54
CA LEU A 101 6.98 -9.86 7.29
C LEU A 101 6.42 -10.93 8.24
N VAL A 102 5.37 -10.63 8.98
CA VAL A 102 4.69 -11.60 9.85
C VAL A 102 4.17 -12.77 9.04
N MET A 103 3.53 -12.53 7.89
CA MET A 103 3.02 -13.59 7.04
C MET A 103 4.12 -14.50 6.51
N GLN A 104 5.20 -13.92 6.01
CA GLN A 104 6.33 -14.70 5.52
C GLN A 104 6.98 -15.54 6.63
N ALA A 105 7.07 -15.01 7.85
CA ALA A 105 7.57 -15.73 9.01
C ALA A 105 6.65 -16.90 9.44
N VAL A 106 5.32 -16.72 9.33
CA VAL A 106 4.33 -17.76 9.74
C VAL A 106 4.15 -18.84 8.68
N ILE A 107 4.00 -18.44 7.40
CA ILE A 107 3.75 -19.41 6.31
C ILE A 107 5.04 -20.12 5.89
N GLY A 108 6.19 -19.47 6.05
CA GLY A 108 7.46 -19.96 5.57
C GLY A 108 7.57 -19.93 4.03
N GLY A 109 8.53 -20.70 3.50
CA GLY A 109 8.79 -20.80 2.07
C GLY A 109 10.11 -20.14 1.67
N PHE A 110 10.40 -20.16 0.36
CA PHE A 110 11.62 -19.52 -0.14
C PHE A 110 11.52 -18.00 -0.01
N PRO A 111 12.50 -17.32 0.60
CA PRO A 111 12.49 -15.88 0.79
C PRO A 111 12.41 -15.14 -0.55
N ARG A 112 11.41 -14.28 -0.71
CA ARG A 112 11.25 -13.43 -1.90
C ARG A 112 11.02 -12.00 -1.45
N PRO A 113 11.64 -11.01 -2.11
CA PRO A 113 11.42 -9.62 -1.79
C PRO A 113 10.01 -9.18 -2.17
N THR A 114 9.46 -8.25 -1.41
CA THR A 114 8.19 -7.59 -1.71
C THR A 114 8.47 -6.17 -2.16
N VAL A 115 7.77 -5.72 -3.20
CA VAL A 115 7.84 -4.37 -3.76
C VAL A 115 6.45 -3.85 -4.08
N GLY A 116 6.27 -2.54 -4.08
CA GLY A 116 5.05 -1.88 -4.55
C GLY A 116 4.42 -0.92 -3.57
N ALA A 117 3.80 0.13 -4.12
CA ALA A 117 3.04 1.14 -3.40
C ALA A 117 1.68 0.65 -2.87
N SER A 118 1.29 -0.57 -3.21
CA SER A 118 -0.08 -1.08 -3.04
C SER A 118 -0.58 -1.08 -1.60
N GLY A 119 0.28 -1.34 -0.60
CA GLY A 119 -0.11 -1.22 0.81
C GLY A 119 -0.63 0.18 1.17
N GLY A 120 0.06 1.22 0.70
CA GLY A 120 -0.39 2.61 0.82
C GLY A 120 -1.66 2.89 0.02
N VAL A 121 -1.75 2.37 -1.21
CA VAL A 121 -2.92 2.53 -2.09
C VAL A 121 -4.17 1.88 -1.49
N PHE A 122 -4.08 0.68 -0.91
CA PHE A 122 -5.21 0.05 -0.22
C PHE A 122 -5.65 0.84 1.02
N GLY A 123 -4.70 1.43 1.75
CA GLY A 123 -5.02 2.41 2.79
C GLY A 123 -5.78 3.63 2.24
N LEU A 124 -5.38 4.17 1.08
CA LEU A 124 -6.11 5.28 0.43
C LEU A 124 -7.51 4.87 -0.02
N LEU A 125 -7.69 3.66 -0.55
CA LEU A 125 -9.01 3.12 -0.88
C LEU A 125 -9.92 3.06 0.33
N LEU A 126 -9.41 2.58 1.47
CA LEU A 126 -10.15 2.57 2.73
C LEU A 126 -10.57 3.98 3.14
N ALA A 127 -9.62 4.93 3.16
CA ALA A 127 -9.91 6.33 3.51
C ALA A 127 -10.95 6.94 2.58
N TYR A 128 -10.88 6.63 1.28
CA TYR A 128 -11.83 7.10 0.28
C TYR A 128 -13.24 6.53 0.52
N GLY A 129 -13.37 5.23 0.77
CA GLY A 129 -14.63 4.60 1.12
C GLY A 129 -15.28 5.19 2.38
N LEU A 130 -14.45 5.58 3.38
CA LEU A 130 -14.92 6.21 4.62
C LEU A 130 -15.28 7.70 4.45
N ALA A 131 -14.56 8.44 3.60
CA ALA A 131 -14.79 9.86 3.37
C ALA A 131 -15.92 10.12 2.35
N PHE A 132 -16.07 9.25 1.36
CA PHE A 132 -17.02 9.41 0.26
C PHE A 132 -17.85 8.14 0.01
N PRO A 133 -18.54 7.57 1.01
CA PRO A 133 -19.11 6.22 0.94
C PRO A 133 -20.13 6.05 -0.20
N HIS A 134 -20.86 7.08 -0.56
CA HIS A 134 -21.90 7.03 -1.59
C HIS A 134 -21.43 7.46 -2.99
N ARG A 135 -20.18 7.91 -3.13
CA ARG A 135 -19.63 8.18 -4.46
C ARG A 135 -19.57 6.88 -5.27
N ARG A 136 -20.04 6.95 -6.51
CA ARG A 136 -19.98 5.80 -7.39
C ARG A 136 -18.60 5.66 -8.00
N LEU A 137 -18.03 4.47 -7.83
CA LEU A 137 -16.82 4.03 -8.53
C LEU A 137 -17.26 3.10 -9.66
N MET A 138 -16.63 3.24 -10.82
CA MET A 138 -16.84 2.35 -11.94
C MET A 138 -15.74 1.30 -11.95
N LEU A 139 -16.09 0.02 -11.92
CA LEU A 139 -15.11 -1.03 -12.22
C LEU A 139 -14.63 -0.86 -13.66
N ILE A 140 -13.37 -1.18 -13.90
CA ILE A 140 -12.80 -1.12 -15.26
C ILE A 140 -13.41 -2.24 -16.12
N PHE A 141 -13.54 -3.44 -15.52
CA PHE A 141 -14.11 -4.58 -16.21
C PHE A 141 -14.74 -5.58 -15.23
N PRO A 142 -16.02 -5.96 -15.41
CA PRO A 142 -17.01 -5.28 -16.26
C PRO A 142 -17.34 -3.88 -15.73
N PRO A 143 -17.79 -2.93 -16.53
CA PRO A 143 -18.04 -1.55 -16.11
C PRO A 143 -19.33 -1.45 -15.25
N ILE A 144 -19.24 -1.90 -14.01
CA ILE A 144 -20.34 -1.88 -13.03
C ILE A 144 -20.14 -0.71 -12.09
N PRO A 145 -21.08 0.26 -12.05
CA PRO A 145 -21.04 1.34 -11.08
C PRO A 145 -21.48 0.83 -9.71
N MET A 146 -20.65 1.04 -8.70
CA MET A 146 -20.99 0.69 -7.31
C MET A 146 -20.57 1.79 -6.33
N PRO A 147 -21.21 1.94 -5.16
CA PRO A 147 -20.81 2.91 -4.16
C PRO A 147 -19.45 2.54 -3.57
N ALA A 148 -18.65 3.55 -3.23
CA ALA A 148 -17.26 3.37 -2.77
C ALA A 148 -17.16 2.48 -1.52
N TRP A 149 -18.10 2.58 -0.57
CA TRP A 149 -18.10 1.72 0.61
C TRP A 149 -18.20 0.24 0.25
N LEU A 150 -19.07 -0.10 -0.73
CA LEU A 150 -19.25 -1.49 -1.16
C LEU A 150 -18.01 -2.00 -1.90
N PHE A 151 -17.46 -1.19 -2.82
CA PHE A 151 -16.24 -1.52 -3.55
C PHE A 151 -15.09 -1.84 -2.59
N VAL A 152 -14.83 -0.93 -1.62
CA VAL A 152 -13.73 -1.08 -0.66
C VAL A 152 -13.93 -2.31 0.24
N THR A 153 -15.17 -2.56 0.68
CA THR A 153 -15.49 -3.73 1.51
C THR A 153 -15.27 -5.03 0.75
N LEU A 154 -15.84 -5.15 -0.46
CA LEU A 154 -15.70 -6.36 -1.27
C LEU A 154 -14.25 -6.61 -1.66
N TYR A 155 -13.50 -5.56 -2.03
CA TYR A 155 -12.12 -5.70 -2.42
C TYR A 155 -11.23 -6.06 -1.23
N GLY A 156 -11.45 -5.47 -0.05
CA GLY A 156 -10.75 -5.84 1.18
C GLY A 156 -11.03 -7.30 1.61
N LEU A 157 -12.28 -7.76 1.50
CA LEU A 157 -12.63 -9.16 1.77
C LEU A 157 -12.01 -10.13 0.75
N LEU A 158 -11.95 -9.75 -0.52
CA LEU A 158 -11.28 -10.52 -1.56
C LEU A 158 -9.77 -10.65 -1.27
N GLU A 159 -9.10 -9.57 -0.91
CA GLU A 159 -7.67 -9.57 -0.54
C GLU A 159 -7.41 -10.46 0.68
N LEU A 160 -8.30 -10.40 1.67
CA LEU A 160 -8.22 -11.26 2.84
C LEU A 160 -8.38 -12.74 2.45
N TYR A 161 -9.38 -13.07 1.63
CA TYR A 161 -9.61 -14.43 1.14
C TYR A 161 -8.41 -14.96 0.34
N LEU A 162 -7.92 -14.17 -0.62
CA LEU A 162 -6.77 -14.53 -1.46
C LEU A 162 -5.47 -14.66 -0.63
N GLY A 163 -5.32 -13.86 0.41
CA GLY A 163 -4.18 -13.95 1.31
C GLY A 163 -4.04 -15.31 2.02
N PHE A 164 -5.14 -16.01 2.24
CA PHE A 164 -5.14 -17.34 2.85
C PHE A 164 -5.20 -18.47 1.83
N THR A 165 -5.77 -18.25 0.64
CA THR A 165 -6.04 -19.31 -0.34
C THR A 165 -5.07 -19.33 -1.52
N ALA A 166 -4.59 -18.18 -1.98
CA ALA A 166 -3.73 -18.06 -3.16
C ALA A 166 -2.25 -18.29 -2.80
N ARG A 167 -1.94 -19.48 -2.27
CA ARG A 167 -0.56 -19.88 -1.94
C ARG A 167 0.30 -19.89 -3.20
N GLY A 168 1.44 -19.20 -3.16
CA GLY A 168 2.34 -19.07 -4.30
C GLY A 168 2.01 -17.93 -5.26
N SER A 169 1.00 -17.12 -4.96
CA SER A 169 0.75 -15.85 -5.67
C SER A 169 1.97 -14.92 -5.55
N ASN A 170 2.27 -14.20 -6.63
CA ASN A 170 3.26 -13.12 -6.60
C ASN A 170 2.69 -11.82 -5.97
N VAL A 171 1.41 -11.82 -5.59
CA VAL A 171 0.73 -10.67 -4.97
C VAL A 171 0.73 -10.81 -3.46
N ALA A 172 1.17 -9.77 -2.76
CA ALA A 172 1.22 -9.72 -1.30
C ALA A 172 -0.14 -9.30 -0.71
N HIS A 173 -1.17 -10.15 -0.87
CA HIS A 173 -2.55 -9.87 -0.48
C HIS A 173 -2.69 -9.42 0.98
N LEU A 174 -1.98 -10.06 1.91
CA LEU A 174 -2.06 -9.69 3.33
C LEU A 174 -1.33 -8.38 3.66
N ALA A 175 -0.36 -7.97 2.83
CA ALA A 175 0.18 -6.61 2.93
C ALA A 175 -0.88 -5.56 2.60
N HIS A 176 -1.74 -5.80 1.60
CA HIS A 176 -2.86 -4.90 1.26
C HIS A 176 -3.82 -4.74 2.45
N VAL A 177 -4.22 -5.87 3.06
CA VAL A 177 -5.04 -5.85 4.28
C VAL A 177 -4.33 -5.13 5.42
N GLY A 178 -3.02 -5.38 5.62
CA GLY A 178 -2.20 -4.69 6.61
C GLY A 178 -2.20 -3.17 6.44
N GLY A 179 -2.10 -2.69 5.20
CA GLY A 179 -2.22 -1.25 4.87
C GLY A 179 -3.59 -0.66 5.24
N MET A 180 -4.67 -1.39 4.95
CA MET A 180 -6.03 -0.98 5.34
C MET A 180 -6.19 -0.94 6.87
N VAL A 181 -5.70 -1.94 7.59
CA VAL A 181 -5.77 -2.02 9.05
C VAL A 181 -5.01 -0.88 9.72
N GLY A 182 -3.76 -0.62 9.29
CA GLY A 182 -2.98 0.50 9.80
C GLY A 182 -3.64 1.86 9.53
N GLY A 183 -4.18 2.03 8.31
CA GLY A 183 -4.94 3.22 7.94
C GLY A 183 -6.21 3.41 8.80
N MET A 184 -6.97 2.34 9.04
CA MET A 184 -8.15 2.37 9.91
C MET A 184 -7.77 2.74 11.35
N ALA A 185 -6.75 2.11 11.91
CA ALA A 185 -6.29 2.39 13.27
C ALA A 185 -5.92 3.87 13.44
N LEU A 186 -5.20 4.46 12.47
CA LEU A 186 -4.81 5.86 12.52
C LEU A 186 -6.01 6.81 12.39
N ILE A 187 -6.98 6.50 11.52
CA ILE A 187 -8.23 7.30 11.41
C ILE A 187 -9.01 7.27 12.72
N LEU A 188 -9.16 6.10 13.34
CA LEU A 188 -9.84 5.94 14.62
C LEU A 188 -9.12 6.71 15.74
N TYR A 189 -7.80 6.62 15.81
CA TYR A 189 -6.97 7.37 16.73
C TYR A 189 -7.19 8.90 16.59
N TRP A 190 -7.15 9.43 15.37
CA TRP A 190 -7.40 10.85 15.14
C TRP A 190 -8.84 11.28 15.46
N ARG A 191 -9.82 10.40 15.24
CA ARG A 191 -11.22 10.68 15.64
C ARG A 191 -11.37 10.73 17.16
N PHE A 192 -10.70 9.81 17.86
CA PHE A 192 -10.70 9.80 19.34
C PHE A 192 -10.10 11.08 19.90
N GLN A 193 -8.92 11.50 19.41
CA GLN A 193 -8.28 12.75 19.85
C GLN A 193 -9.15 13.99 19.65
N ARG A 194 -9.95 14.05 18.59
CA ARG A 194 -10.86 15.18 18.35
C ARG A 194 -12.06 15.24 19.31
N ARG A 195 -12.42 14.09 19.90
CA ARG A 195 -13.54 13.97 20.84
C ARG A 195 -13.13 14.20 22.29
N SER A 196 -11.85 14.06 22.62
CA SER A 196 -11.35 14.35 23.97
C SER A 196 -11.31 15.86 24.21
N PRO A 197 -12.02 16.39 25.24
CA PRO A 197 -11.91 17.78 25.61
C PRO A 197 -10.43 18.09 25.93
N ARG A 198 -9.91 19.17 25.37
CA ARG A 198 -8.62 19.72 25.83
C ARG A 198 -8.92 20.43 27.16
N TYR A 199 -8.55 19.80 28.28
CA TYR A 199 -8.45 20.50 29.55
C TYR A 199 -7.28 21.45 29.52
#